data_75476ac9e282557e59d72ed34cb5174a
#
_entry.id   75476ac9e282557e59d72ed34cb5174a
#
_cell.length_a   1.000
_cell.length_b   1.000
_cell.length_c   1.000
_cell.angle_alpha   90.00
_cell.angle_beta   90.00
_cell.angle_gamma   90.00
#
_symmetry.space_group_name_H-M   'P 1'
#
loop_
_entity.id
_entity.type
_entity.pdbx_description
1 polymer ?
#
loop_
_entity_poly.entity_id
_entity_poly.type
_entity_poly.pdbx_seq_one_letter_code
_entity_poly.pdbx_strand_id
1 'polypeptide(L)'
;MASVPLGAASQGKRGVIPHAPLLKTVLPGTANLEVAVYETEYGPGGINPRHLHPAAVTFYVVSGTGVWQEDGKPPVTLHAGDSLFVPAGTIHSHWNPSTTDHLRYLEFIVAEKGKGRSIPEPMKK
;
A
#
# COMPACT_ATOMS: atom_id res chain seq x y z
N MET A 1 0.17 4.94 -20.09
CA MET A 1 0.16 4.32 -19.16
C MET A 1 0.10 3.14 -19.20
N ALA A 2 0.53 2.70 -18.56
CA ALA A 2 0.54 1.43 -18.55
C ALA A 2 -0.41 0.88 -17.63
N SER A 3 -1.29 0.09 -18.08
CA SER A 3 -2.11 -0.67 -17.20
C SER A 3 -1.25 -1.75 -16.56
N VAL A 4 -1.67 -2.23 -15.44
CA VAL A 4 -1.01 -3.35 -14.79
C VAL A 4 -1.29 -4.59 -15.63
N PRO A 5 -0.27 -5.30 -16.09
CA PRO A 5 -0.49 -6.55 -16.82
C PRO A 5 -1.20 -7.56 -15.94
N LEU A 6 -2.03 -8.39 -16.55
CA LEU A 6 -2.71 -9.44 -15.81
C LEU A 6 -1.74 -10.38 -15.11
N GLY A 7 -0.63 -10.69 -15.78
CA GLY A 7 0.37 -11.54 -15.17
C GLY A 7 0.99 -10.94 -13.94
N ALA A 8 1.17 -9.60 -13.94
CA ALA A 8 1.72 -8.93 -12.77
C ALA A 8 0.78 -9.04 -11.57
N ALA A 9 -0.53 -8.93 -11.80
CA ALA A 9 -1.50 -9.01 -10.72
C ALA A 9 -1.49 -10.37 -10.04
N SER A 10 -1.15 -11.43 -10.78
CA SER A 10 -1.15 -12.80 -10.23
C SER A 10 0.21 -13.24 -9.74
N GLN A 11 1.26 -12.44 -9.91
CA GLN A 11 2.63 -12.85 -9.60
C GLN A 11 3.15 -12.33 -8.27
N GLY A 12 2.36 -11.54 -7.55
CA GLY A 12 2.80 -10.96 -6.31
C GLY A 12 3.58 -9.67 -6.51
N LYS A 13 4.18 -9.20 -5.44
CA LYS A 13 4.89 -7.93 -5.45
C LYS A 13 6.17 -8.00 -6.26
N ARG A 14 6.52 -6.91 -6.90
CA ARG A 14 7.78 -6.75 -7.61
C ARG A 14 8.35 -5.37 -7.34
N GLY A 15 9.67 -5.31 -7.18
CA GLY A 15 10.37 -4.05 -7.02
C GLY A 15 10.02 -3.32 -5.74
N VAL A 16 9.42 -4.00 -4.78
CA VAL A 16 9.11 -3.42 -3.47
C VAL A 16 10.31 -3.66 -2.57
N ILE A 17 10.79 -2.59 -1.95
CA ILE A 17 11.97 -2.63 -1.10
C ILE A 17 11.49 -2.63 0.34
N PRO A 18 11.76 -3.71 1.10
CA PRO A 18 11.25 -3.82 2.46
C PRO A 18 11.99 -2.90 3.41
N HIS A 19 11.26 -2.36 4.39
CA HIS A 19 11.81 -1.57 5.46
C HIS A 19 11.23 -2.08 6.78
N ALA A 20 11.99 -1.96 7.85
CA ALA A 20 11.49 -2.26 9.18
C ALA A 20 10.42 -1.23 9.56
N PRO A 21 9.48 -1.59 10.44
CA PRO A 21 8.50 -0.62 10.92
C PRO A 21 9.20 0.58 11.56
N LEU A 22 8.70 1.76 11.25
CA LEU A 22 9.22 2.98 11.88
C LEU A 22 8.70 3.11 13.31
N LEU A 23 7.47 2.69 13.53
CA LEU A 23 6.81 2.75 14.82
C LEU A 23 5.79 1.63 14.90
N LYS A 24 5.66 1.03 16.07
CA LYS A 24 4.64 0.04 16.32
C LYS A 24 4.41 -0.02 17.83
N THR A 25 3.20 0.35 18.24
CA THR A 25 2.91 0.42 19.66
C THR A 25 1.43 0.22 19.93
N VAL A 26 1.11 -0.33 21.10
CA VAL A 26 -0.28 -0.44 21.53
C VAL A 26 -0.77 0.94 21.95
N LEU A 27 -1.98 1.28 21.49
CA LEU A 27 -2.58 2.56 21.82
C LEU A 27 -3.04 2.54 23.28
N PRO A 28 -2.52 3.44 24.13
CA PRO A 28 -2.92 3.46 25.54
C PRO A 28 -4.43 3.67 25.69
N GLY A 29 -5.00 3.02 26.70
CA GLY A 29 -6.43 3.14 26.96
C GLY A 29 -7.31 2.22 26.14
N THR A 30 -6.71 1.37 25.31
CA THR A 30 -7.45 0.39 24.54
C THR A 30 -6.98 -1.00 24.90
N ALA A 31 -7.84 -2.00 24.64
CA ALA A 31 -7.51 -3.37 25.00
C ALA A 31 -6.42 -3.95 24.10
N ASN A 32 -6.52 -3.70 22.79
CA ASN A 32 -5.59 -4.34 21.86
C ASN A 32 -5.45 -3.60 20.54
N LEU A 33 -5.69 -2.28 20.51
CA LEU A 33 -5.45 -1.52 19.31
C LEU A 33 -3.97 -1.17 19.21
N GLU A 34 -3.43 -1.35 18.01
CA GLU A 34 -2.03 -1.09 17.73
C GLU A 34 -1.92 -0.02 16.68
N VAL A 35 -1.02 0.94 16.89
CA VAL A 35 -0.70 1.98 15.93
C VAL A 35 0.64 1.63 15.33
N ALA A 36 0.73 1.71 14.01
CA ALA A 36 1.98 1.41 13.31
C ALA A 36 2.20 2.41 12.19
N VAL A 37 3.46 2.71 11.96
CA VAL A 37 3.90 3.53 10.82
C VAL A 37 4.95 2.73 10.08
N TYR A 38 4.71 2.54 8.79
CA TYR A 38 5.63 1.83 7.91
C TYR A 38 6.07 2.75 6.79
N GLU A 39 7.28 2.56 6.36
CA GLU A 39 7.75 3.14 5.11
C GLU A 39 7.70 2.04 4.05
N THR A 40 7.14 2.36 2.90
CA THR A 40 7.11 1.44 1.76
C THR A 40 7.83 2.11 0.61
N GLU A 41 8.77 1.41 0.03
CA GLU A 41 9.56 1.94 -1.07
C GLU A 41 9.42 1.04 -2.28
N TYR A 42 9.25 1.65 -3.45
CA TYR A 42 9.13 0.94 -4.72
C TYR A 42 10.23 1.45 -5.64
N GLY A 43 11.06 0.55 -6.12
CA GLY A 43 11.97 0.89 -7.20
C GLY A 43 11.21 1.18 -8.48
N PRO A 44 11.92 1.59 -9.54
CA PRO A 44 11.27 1.85 -10.82
C PRO A 44 10.45 0.65 -11.29
N GLY A 45 9.22 0.89 -11.68
CA GLY A 45 8.32 -0.17 -12.13
C GLY A 45 7.81 -1.10 -11.03
N GLY A 46 8.12 -0.81 -9.78
CA GLY A 46 7.67 -1.65 -8.68
C GLY A 46 6.15 -1.65 -8.55
N ILE A 47 5.60 -2.77 -8.16
CA ILE A 47 4.15 -2.94 -8.10
C ILE A 47 3.75 -3.81 -6.92
N ASN A 48 2.67 -3.42 -6.26
CA ASN A 48 1.96 -4.23 -5.30
C ASN A 48 0.59 -4.54 -5.92
N PRO A 49 0.40 -5.79 -6.38
CA PRO A 49 -0.84 -6.13 -7.09
C PRO A 49 -2.03 -6.16 -6.15
N ARG A 50 -3.18 -6.53 -6.68
CA ARG A 50 -4.44 -6.48 -5.95
C ARG A 50 -4.32 -7.12 -4.59
N HIS A 51 -4.67 -6.35 -3.57
CA HIS A 51 -4.64 -6.78 -2.18
C HIS A 51 -5.60 -5.89 -1.37
N LEU A 52 -5.78 -6.24 -0.11
CA LEU A 52 -6.57 -5.43 0.80
C LEU A 52 -5.87 -5.38 2.15
N HIS A 53 -6.28 -4.44 2.98
CA HIS A 53 -5.81 -4.35 4.36
C HIS A 53 -6.96 -4.72 5.29
N PRO A 54 -6.71 -5.47 6.37
CA PRO A 54 -7.75 -5.80 7.33
C PRO A 54 -8.14 -4.62 8.23
N ALA A 55 -7.43 -3.49 8.08
CA ALA A 55 -7.68 -2.28 8.84
C ALA A 55 -7.59 -1.09 7.91
N ALA A 56 -8.07 0.06 8.37
CA ALA A 56 -7.95 1.30 7.61
C ALA A 56 -6.50 1.74 7.57
N VAL A 57 -6.07 2.26 6.43
CA VAL A 57 -4.70 2.71 6.21
C VAL A 57 -4.74 4.10 5.61
N THR A 58 -3.88 4.97 6.11
CA THR A 58 -3.65 6.27 5.50
C THR A 58 -2.27 6.25 4.86
N PHE A 59 -2.20 6.60 3.60
CA PHE A 59 -0.95 6.71 2.86
C PHE A 59 -0.55 8.15 2.70
N TYR A 60 0.73 8.42 2.76
CA TYR A 60 1.29 9.74 2.49
C TYR A 60 2.50 9.55 1.60
N VAL A 61 2.52 10.22 0.45
CA VAL A 61 3.63 10.11 -0.50
C VAL A 61 4.76 11.03 -0.07
N VAL A 62 5.90 10.45 0.25
CA VAL A 62 7.08 11.22 0.68
C VAL A 62 7.85 11.73 -0.52
N SER A 63 8.07 10.87 -1.52
CA SER A 63 8.83 11.25 -2.71
C SER A 63 8.42 10.37 -3.88
N GLY A 64 8.60 10.89 -5.07
CA GLY A 64 8.25 10.19 -6.30
C GLY A 64 6.80 10.38 -6.67
N THR A 65 6.34 9.58 -7.62
CA THR A 65 4.97 9.58 -8.11
C THR A 65 4.45 8.16 -8.06
N GLY A 66 3.26 7.99 -7.53
CA GLY A 66 2.63 6.68 -7.46
C GLY A 66 1.30 6.67 -8.18
N VAL A 67 0.88 5.49 -8.61
CA VAL A 67 -0.46 5.28 -9.14
C VAL A 67 -1.16 4.31 -8.21
N TRP A 68 -2.40 4.62 -7.87
CA TRP A 68 -3.22 3.81 -6.98
C TRP A 68 -4.54 3.54 -7.67
N GLN A 69 -5.00 2.31 -7.61
CA GLN A 69 -6.25 1.95 -8.28
C GLN A 69 -7.08 1.04 -7.40
N GLU A 70 -8.26 1.51 -7.05
CA GLU A 70 -9.26 0.71 -6.36
C GLU A 70 -9.99 -0.13 -7.39
N ASP A 71 -10.33 -1.37 -7.03
CA ASP A 71 -11.08 -2.26 -7.92
C ASP A 71 -12.32 -1.56 -8.45
N GLY A 72 -12.51 -1.64 -9.77
CA GLY A 72 -13.68 -1.10 -10.42
C GLY A 72 -13.64 0.40 -10.66
N LYS A 73 -12.55 1.07 -10.31
CA LYS A 73 -12.44 2.52 -10.47
C LYS A 73 -11.23 2.90 -11.30
N PRO A 74 -11.21 4.11 -11.86
CA PRO A 74 -10.04 4.57 -12.60
C PRO A 74 -8.83 4.73 -11.70
N PRO A 75 -7.62 4.59 -12.25
CA PRO A 75 -6.41 4.85 -11.47
C PRO A 75 -6.29 6.32 -11.09
N VAL A 76 -5.66 6.56 -9.95
CA VAL A 76 -5.39 7.89 -9.41
C VAL A 76 -3.90 8.07 -9.30
N THR A 77 -3.40 9.21 -9.78
CA THR A 77 -1.97 9.53 -9.65
C THR A 77 -1.75 10.35 -8.40
N LEU A 78 -0.77 9.93 -7.61
CA LEU A 78 -0.41 10.58 -6.35
C LEU A 78 1.00 11.14 -6.46
N HIS A 79 1.18 12.36 -6.00
CA HIS A 79 2.48 13.04 -6.01
C HIS A 79 2.97 13.26 -4.58
N ALA A 80 4.23 13.58 -4.44
CA ALA A 80 4.81 13.89 -3.12
C ALA A 80 3.95 14.94 -2.41
N GLY A 81 3.60 14.66 -1.17
CA GLY A 81 2.73 15.51 -0.38
C GLY A 81 1.25 15.11 -0.42
N ASP A 82 0.87 14.23 -1.34
CA ASP A 82 -0.52 13.76 -1.39
C ASP A 82 -0.75 12.66 -0.35
N SER A 83 -1.97 12.60 0.17
CA SER A 83 -2.37 11.55 1.08
C SER A 83 -3.67 10.92 0.61
N LEU A 84 -3.90 9.68 1.07
CA LEU A 84 -5.04 8.90 0.64
C LEU A 84 -5.48 8.02 1.80
N PHE A 85 -6.78 8.06 2.12
CA PHE A 85 -7.35 7.18 3.12
C PHE A 85 -7.98 5.97 2.45
N VAL A 86 -7.64 4.78 2.94
CA VAL A 86 -8.14 3.52 2.40
C VAL A 86 -8.91 2.79 3.49
N PRO A 87 -10.24 2.70 3.36
CA PRO A 87 -11.02 1.94 4.35
C PRO A 87 -10.61 0.47 4.38
N ALA A 88 -10.83 -0.17 5.52
CA ALA A 88 -10.57 -1.59 5.66
C ALA A 88 -11.32 -2.37 4.58
N GLY A 89 -10.66 -3.39 4.02
CA GLY A 89 -11.29 -4.27 3.04
C GLY A 89 -11.34 -3.75 1.62
N THR A 90 -10.80 -2.57 1.36
CA THR A 90 -10.79 -2.02 0.01
C THR A 90 -9.75 -2.73 -0.85
N ILE A 91 -10.20 -3.40 -1.90
CA ILE A 91 -9.29 -4.10 -2.81
C ILE A 91 -8.69 -3.08 -3.76
N HIS A 92 -7.37 -3.07 -3.82
CA HIS A 92 -6.66 -2.09 -4.63
C HIS A 92 -5.28 -2.61 -5.05
N SER A 93 -4.67 -1.90 -5.95
CA SER A 93 -3.28 -2.12 -6.34
C SER A 93 -2.59 -0.76 -6.44
N HIS A 94 -1.27 -0.76 -6.33
CA HIS A 94 -0.53 0.47 -6.55
C HIS A 94 0.85 0.16 -7.09
N TRP A 95 1.41 1.12 -7.82
CA TRP A 95 2.67 0.90 -8.51
C TRP A 95 3.39 2.21 -8.74
N ASN A 96 4.67 2.08 -9.06
CA ASN A 96 5.54 3.19 -9.42
C ASN A 96 5.63 3.23 -10.96
N PRO A 97 5.04 4.25 -11.59
CA PRO A 97 5.06 4.33 -13.06
C PRO A 97 6.39 4.80 -13.62
N SER A 98 7.31 5.29 -12.79
CA SER A 98 8.59 5.80 -13.25
C SER A 98 9.50 4.66 -13.68
N THR A 99 10.30 4.90 -14.71
CA THR A 99 11.35 3.97 -15.14
C THR A 99 12.71 4.30 -14.52
N THR A 100 12.79 5.38 -13.76
CA THR A 100 14.06 5.85 -13.21
C THR A 100 14.00 6.15 -11.72
N ASP A 101 12.88 6.64 -11.21
CA ASP A 101 12.81 7.18 -9.86
C ASP A 101 12.18 6.20 -8.90
N HIS A 102 12.56 6.30 -7.65
CA HIS A 102 11.92 5.54 -6.57
C HIS A 102 10.68 6.27 -6.10
N LEU A 103 9.76 5.50 -5.53
CA LEU A 103 8.53 5.99 -4.91
C LEU A 103 8.57 5.58 -3.45
N ARG A 104 8.29 6.52 -2.55
CA ARG A 104 8.26 6.23 -1.11
C ARG A 104 6.97 6.74 -0.51
N TYR A 105 6.30 5.86 0.23
CA TYR A 105 5.09 6.15 1.00
C TYR A 105 5.35 5.98 2.47
N LEU A 106 4.60 6.70 3.28
CA LEU A 106 4.36 6.30 4.67
C LEU A 106 2.96 5.69 4.75
N GLU A 107 2.82 4.63 5.54
CA GLU A 107 1.54 4.00 5.83
C GLU A 107 1.26 4.11 7.31
N PHE A 108 0.13 4.69 7.65
CA PHE A 108 -0.32 4.84 9.04
C PHE A 108 -1.48 3.89 9.26
N ILE A 109 -1.31 2.95 10.18
CA ILE A 109 -2.28 1.88 10.38
C ILE A 109 -2.71 1.84 11.83
N VAL A 110 -4.02 1.72 12.06
CA VAL A 110 -4.57 1.42 13.38
C VAL A 110 -5.36 0.13 13.24
N ALA A 111 -4.93 -0.91 13.95
CA ALA A 111 -5.51 -2.23 13.80
C ALA A 111 -5.48 -2.98 15.12
N GLU A 112 -6.27 -4.03 15.22
CA GLU A 112 -6.13 -4.96 16.34
C GLU A 112 -4.73 -5.57 16.31
N LYS A 113 -4.14 -5.69 17.48
CA LYS A 113 -2.81 -6.26 17.60
C LYS A 113 -2.77 -7.65 16.96
N GLY A 114 -1.74 -7.88 16.18
CA GLY A 114 -1.56 -9.16 15.51
C GLY A 114 -2.24 -9.28 14.15
N LYS A 115 -3.03 -8.28 13.73
CA LYS A 115 -3.57 -8.28 12.38
C LYS A 115 -2.50 -7.86 11.40
N GLY A 116 -2.49 -8.49 10.26
CA GLY A 116 -1.49 -8.20 9.25
C GLY A 116 -1.71 -6.88 8.56
N ARG A 117 -0.66 -6.44 7.88
CA ARG A 117 -0.70 -5.19 7.14
C ARG A 117 -1.57 -5.31 5.88
N SER A 118 -1.43 -6.40 5.17
CA SER A 118 -2.17 -6.58 3.93
C SER A 118 -2.45 -8.05 3.70
N ILE A 119 -3.51 -8.29 2.96
CA ILE A 119 -3.93 -9.64 2.59
C ILE A 119 -4.03 -9.66 1.08
N PRO A 120 -3.34 -10.60 0.41
CA PRO A 120 -3.48 -10.72 -1.04
C PRO A 120 -4.92 -11.06 -1.40
N GLU A 121 -5.39 -10.46 -2.48
CA GLU A 121 -6.71 -10.79 -2.97
C GLU A 121 -6.66 -12.19 -3.56
N PRO A 122 -7.56 -13.08 -3.13
CA PRO A 122 -7.58 -14.42 -3.70
C PRO A 122 -7.83 -14.37 -5.20
N MET A 123 -7.25 -15.34 -5.91
CA MET A 123 -7.44 -15.43 -7.34
C MET A 123 -8.91 -15.68 -7.61
N LYS A 124 -9.43 -14.98 -8.62
CA LYS A 124 -10.80 -15.19 -9.03
C LYS A 124 -10.95 -16.55 -9.68
N LYS A 125 -12.09 -17.15 -9.45
CA LYS A 125 -12.41 -18.42 -10.11
C LYS A 125 -12.77 -18.20 -11.55
#